data_5261a4fdfb55dc7c63c623d538e1800e
#
_entry.id   5261a4fdfb55dc7c63c623d538e1800e
#
_cell.length_a   1.000
_cell.length_b   1.000
_cell.length_c   1.000
_cell.angle_alpha   90.00
_cell.angle_beta   90.00
_cell.angle_gamma   90.00
#
_symmetry.space_group_name_H-M   'P 1'
#
loop_
_entity.id
_entity.type
_entity.pdbx_description
1 polymer ?
#
loop_
_entity_poly.entity_id
_entity_poly.type
_entity_poly.pdbx_seq_one_letter_code
_entity_poly.pdbx_strand_id
1 'polypeptide(L)'
;MNRIRNLLLSLVFPLMAYGQQIYDHSGTLIGKYENGKIYNRSGSYEGKIESDRLYNHYGSYIGYMKDDKFNDRSGSYIGCCNNGRYYDRSGSYIGSISNLQVYDRSGSMIGRSKDVSNNIVALVFLYGVFNLR
;
A
#
# COMPACT_ATOMS: atom_id res chain seq x y z
N MET A 1 11.81 35.09 -17.15
CA MET A 1 12.47 33.77 -17.13
C MET A 1 12.24 33.06 -15.83
N ASN A 2 12.64 33.65 -14.71
CA ASN A 2 12.48 32.99 -13.40
C ASN A 2 11.01 32.78 -13.02
N ARG A 3 10.14 33.68 -13.43
CA ARG A 3 8.70 33.55 -13.15
C ARG A 3 8.09 32.32 -13.81
N ILE A 4 8.52 32.01 -15.02
CA ILE A 4 8.02 30.85 -15.77
C ILE A 4 8.46 29.57 -15.07
N ARG A 5 9.69 29.52 -14.56
CA ARG A 5 10.16 28.37 -13.79
C ARG A 5 9.34 28.14 -12.54
N ASN A 6 9.03 29.22 -11.82
CA ASN A 6 8.23 29.13 -10.59
C ASN A 6 6.83 28.60 -10.87
N LEU A 7 6.23 29.04 -11.99
CA LEU A 7 4.93 28.55 -12.39
C LEU A 7 4.95 27.07 -12.72
N LEU A 8 6.02 26.61 -13.43
CA LEU A 8 6.17 25.21 -13.76
C LEU A 8 6.34 24.34 -12.50
N LEU A 9 7.12 24.82 -11.53
CA LEU A 9 7.26 24.13 -10.26
C LEU A 9 5.94 24.01 -9.52
N SER A 10 5.13 25.07 -9.53
CA SER A 10 3.82 25.03 -8.91
C SER A 10 2.91 23.97 -9.52
N LEU A 11 3.00 23.77 -10.83
CA LEU A 11 2.22 22.77 -11.53
C LEU A 11 2.69 21.34 -11.24
N VAL A 12 3.98 21.16 -10.96
CA VAL A 12 4.53 19.85 -10.66
C VAL A 12 4.00 19.28 -9.34
N PHE A 13 3.82 20.10 -8.31
CA PHE A 13 3.35 19.64 -7.01
C PHE A 13 1.99 18.92 -7.06
N PRO A 14 0.96 19.46 -7.72
CA PRO A 14 -0.31 18.73 -7.85
C PRO A 14 -0.16 17.38 -8.54
N LEU A 15 0.68 17.30 -9.59
CA LEU A 15 0.91 16.06 -10.31
C LEU A 15 1.55 15.00 -9.41
N MET A 16 2.52 15.39 -8.58
CA MET A 16 3.16 14.47 -7.64
C MET A 16 2.19 13.97 -6.59
N ALA A 17 1.25 14.81 -6.17
CA ALA A 17 0.25 14.43 -5.19
C ALA A 17 -0.69 13.33 -5.69
N TYR A 18 -0.83 13.19 -7.00
CA TYR A 18 -1.69 12.16 -7.60
C TYR A 18 -0.95 10.88 -7.95
N GLY A 19 0.37 10.79 -7.66
CA GLY A 19 1.22 9.70 -8.12
C GLY A 19 1.01 8.38 -7.41
N GLN A 20 0.63 8.39 -6.12
CA GLN A 20 0.62 7.20 -5.27
C GLN A 20 -0.78 6.89 -4.78
N GLN A 21 -1.53 6.20 -5.62
CA GLN A 21 -2.96 5.96 -5.40
C GLN A 21 -3.31 4.49 -5.40
N ILE A 22 -4.37 4.15 -4.68
CA ILE A 22 -4.88 2.78 -4.53
C ILE A 22 -6.34 2.77 -4.96
N TYR A 23 -6.70 1.82 -5.81
CA TYR A 23 -8.03 1.70 -6.41
C TYR A 23 -8.62 0.32 -6.15
N ASP A 24 -9.95 0.23 -6.05
CA ASP A 24 -10.64 -1.04 -5.98
C ASP A 24 -10.76 -1.69 -7.37
N HIS A 25 -11.44 -2.83 -7.45
CA HIS A 25 -11.59 -3.58 -8.70
C HIS A 25 -12.37 -2.83 -9.77
N SER A 26 -13.21 -1.90 -9.40
CA SER A 26 -13.99 -1.11 -10.35
C SER A 26 -13.28 0.16 -10.79
N GLY A 27 -12.09 0.41 -10.27
CA GLY A 27 -11.32 1.61 -10.59
C GLY A 27 -11.65 2.81 -9.73
N THR A 28 -12.42 2.62 -8.66
CA THR A 28 -12.73 3.69 -7.72
C THR A 28 -11.54 3.90 -6.79
N LEU A 29 -11.15 5.15 -6.60
CA LEU A 29 -10.09 5.51 -5.67
C LEU A 29 -10.51 5.17 -4.23
N ILE A 30 -9.72 4.37 -3.53
CA ILE A 30 -9.99 4.02 -2.14
C ILE A 30 -8.97 4.57 -1.17
N GLY A 31 -7.84 5.05 -1.66
CA GLY A 31 -6.83 5.63 -0.79
C GLY A 31 -5.60 6.09 -1.52
N LYS A 32 -4.67 6.64 -0.75
CA LYS A 32 -3.38 7.06 -1.27
C LYS A 32 -2.27 6.80 -0.26
N TYR A 33 -1.06 6.71 -0.78
CA TYR A 33 0.15 6.54 0.00
C TYR A 33 1.05 7.73 -0.28
N GLU A 34 1.48 8.45 0.76
CA GLU A 34 2.24 9.67 0.61
C GLU A 34 3.21 9.85 1.78
N ASN A 35 4.49 9.96 1.48
CA ASN A 35 5.54 10.15 2.49
C ASN A 35 5.49 9.13 3.62
N GLY A 36 5.26 7.86 3.26
CA GLY A 36 5.16 6.77 4.22
C GLY A 36 3.83 6.66 4.93
N LYS A 37 2.89 7.55 4.64
CA LYS A 37 1.59 7.58 5.30
C LYS A 37 0.49 7.09 4.38
N ILE A 38 -0.48 6.41 4.96
CA ILE A 38 -1.63 5.84 4.24
C ILE A 38 -2.88 6.60 4.63
N TYR A 39 -3.65 7.00 3.62
CA TYR A 39 -4.90 7.74 3.79
C TYR A 39 -6.01 7.01 3.06
N ASN A 40 -7.23 7.05 3.60
CA ASN A 40 -8.38 6.51 2.90
C ASN A 40 -8.89 7.52 1.85
N ARG A 41 -9.97 7.16 1.15
CA ARG A 41 -10.47 8.00 0.05
C ARG A 41 -11.02 9.36 0.52
N SER A 42 -11.45 9.46 1.77
CA SER A 42 -11.89 10.75 2.31
C SER A 42 -10.74 11.60 2.84
N GLY A 43 -9.51 11.09 2.75
CA GLY A 43 -8.32 11.80 3.20
C GLY A 43 -7.98 11.59 4.66
N SER A 44 -8.67 10.68 5.35
CA SER A 44 -8.39 10.36 6.74
C SER A 44 -7.14 9.52 6.86
N TYR A 45 -6.32 9.82 7.85
CA TYR A 45 -5.09 9.09 8.13
C TYR A 45 -5.38 7.70 8.68
N GLU A 46 -4.83 6.68 8.06
CA GLU A 46 -5.05 5.28 8.44
C GLU A 46 -3.82 4.61 9.04
N GLY A 47 -2.65 5.16 8.85
CA GLY A 47 -1.42 4.61 9.40
C GLY A 47 -0.19 5.00 8.63
N LYS A 48 0.95 4.48 9.05
CA LYS A 48 2.22 4.77 8.38
C LYS A 48 3.15 3.58 8.39
N ILE A 49 4.11 3.63 7.49
CA ILE A 49 5.22 2.69 7.40
C ILE A 49 6.50 3.50 7.51
N GLU A 50 7.32 3.17 8.51
CA GLU A 50 8.56 3.89 8.77
C GLU A 50 9.63 2.91 9.23
N SER A 51 10.75 2.86 8.54
CA SER A 51 11.87 1.95 8.84
C SER A 51 11.40 0.50 8.99
N ASP A 52 10.62 0.02 8.02
CA ASP A 52 10.04 -1.33 7.97
C ASP A 52 9.00 -1.61 9.05
N ARG A 53 8.66 -0.63 9.88
CA ARG A 53 7.67 -0.77 10.95
C ARG A 53 6.33 -0.20 10.52
N LEU A 54 5.27 -0.88 10.92
CA LEU A 54 3.90 -0.52 10.59
C LEU A 54 3.21 0.05 11.83
N TYR A 55 2.53 1.17 11.64
CA TYR A 55 1.80 1.85 12.72
C TYR A 55 0.38 2.13 12.28
N ASN A 56 -0.58 1.98 13.20
CA ASN A 56 -1.98 2.29 12.91
C ASN A 56 -2.25 3.80 13.03
N HIS A 57 -3.51 4.20 12.87
CA HIS A 57 -3.88 5.61 12.92
C HIS A 57 -3.73 6.25 14.31
N TYR A 58 -3.64 5.44 15.36
CA TYR A 58 -3.34 5.94 16.72
C TYR A 58 -1.83 6.10 16.97
N GLY A 59 -1.00 5.71 16.02
CA GLY A 59 0.45 5.70 16.20
C GLY A 59 0.99 4.48 16.93
N SER A 60 0.16 3.46 17.14
CA SER A 60 0.59 2.22 17.80
C SER A 60 1.29 1.31 16.81
N TYR A 61 2.37 0.68 17.25
CA TYR A 61 3.10 -0.30 16.46
C TYR A 61 2.25 -1.54 16.26
N ILE A 62 2.07 -1.96 15.01
CA ILE A 62 1.21 -3.09 14.66
C ILE A 62 1.91 -4.18 13.87
N GLY A 63 3.15 -3.99 13.46
CA GLY A 63 3.86 -5.03 12.73
C GLY A 63 5.13 -4.56 12.06
N TYR A 64 5.74 -5.48 11.34
CA TYR A 64 7.06 -5.29 10.76
C TYR A 64 7.14 -5.99 9.40
N MET A 65 7.76 -5.33 8.44
CA MET A 65 7.86 -5.83 7.08
C MET A 65 9.30 -5.67 6.59
N LYS A 66 10.00 -6.78 6.34
CA LYS A 66 11.37 -6.74 5.85
C LYS A 66 11.69 -7.99 5.04
N ASP A 67 12.44 -7.82 3.95
CA ASP A 67 12.90 -8.92 3.10
C ASP A 67 11.72 -9.78 2.63
N ASP A 68 10.61 -9.12 2.26
CA ASP A 68 9.38 -9.76 1.79
C ASP A 68 8.71 -10.66 2.84
N LYS A 69 9.01 -10.46 4.11
CA LYS A 69 8.37 -11.16 5.22
C LYS A 69 7.60 -10.17 6.08
N PHE A 70 6.47 -10.63 6.58
CA PHE A 70 5.55 -9.82 7.38
C PHE A 70 5.37 -10.46 8.74
N ASN A 71 5.47 -9.65 9.79
CA ASN A 71 5.28 -10.10 11.18
C ASN A 71 4.33 -9.15 11.89
N ASP A 72 3.57 -9.66 12.85
CA ASP A 72 2.68 -8.83 13.65
C ASP A 72 3.46 -8.12 14.77
N ARG A 73 2.73 -7.38 15.62
CA ARG A 73 3.37 -6.60 16.69
C ARG A 73 4.06 -7.44 17.75
N SER A 74 3.66 -8.70 17.90
CA SER A 74 4.29 -9.62 18.85
C SER A 74 5.50 -10.33 18.25
N GLY A 75 5.80 -10.07 16.98
CA GLY A 75 6.89 -10.73 16.27
C GLY A 75 6.49 -12.04 15.63
N SER A 76 5.22 -12.42 15.67
CA SER A 76 4.73 -13.64 15.03
C SER A 76 4.68 -13.47 13.51
N TYR A 77 5.14 -14.49 12.81
CA TYR A 77 5.14 -14.50 11.34
C TYR A 77 3.70 -14.56 10.81
N ILE A 78 3.37 -13.70 9.86
CA ILE A 78 2.03 -13.69 9.24
C ILE A 78 2.04 -14.01 7.76
N GLY A 79 3.19 -13.97 7.11
CA GLY A 79 3.27 -14.31 5.70
C GLY A 79 4.49 -13.78 5.00
N CYS A 80 4.58 -14.07 3.70
CA CYS A 80 5.71 -13.61 2.88
C CYS A 80 5.30 -13.43 1.42
N CYS A 81 6.18 -12.77 0.69
CA CYS A 81 6.08 -12.59 -0.75
C CYS A 81 7.23 -13.32 -1.45
N ASN A 82 6.92 -13.95 -2.58
CA ASN A 82 7.93 -14.55 -3.45
C ASN A 82 7.50 -14.33 -4.90
N ASN A 83 8.28 -13.55 -5.65
CA ASN A 83 8.01 -13.24 -7.06
C ASN A 83 6.60 -12.71 -7.31
N GLY A 84 6.13 -11.79 -6.45
CA GLY A 84 4.82 -11.20 -6.58
C GLY A 84 3.67 -12.07 -6.09
N ARG A 85 3.97 -13.23 -5.54
CA ARG A 85 2.98 -14.13 -4.94
C ARG A 85 3.05 -14.03 -3.43
N TYR A 86 1.89 -13.97 -2.80
CA TYR A 86 1.77 -13.76 -1.37
C TYR A 86 1.20 -14.98 -0.68
N TYR A 87 1.73 -15.28 0.48
CA TYR A 87 1.41 -16.49 1.26
C TYR A 87 1.11 -16.09 2.70
N ASP A 88 0.24 -16.86 3.35
CA ASP A 88 -0.10 -16.62 4.75
C ASP A 88 0.90 -17.37 5.67
N ARG A 89 0.63 -17.35 6.99
CA ARG A 89 1.53 -17.96 7.97
C ARG A 89 1.70 -19.46 7.81
N SER A 90 0.72 -20.14 7.24
CA SER A 90 0.78 -21.58 7.01
C SER A 90 1.40 -21.94 5.67
N GLY A 91 1.80 -20.92 4.88
CA GLY A 91 2.36 -21.14 3.56
C GLY A 91 1.32 -21.27 2.46
N SER A 92 0.06 -21.02 2.75
CA SER A 92 -1.01 -21.06 1.75
C SER A 92 -0.99 -19.82 0.88
N TYR A 93 -1.18 -20.00 -0.42
CA TYR A 93 -1.25 -18.91 -1.39
C TYR A 93 -2.51 -18.08 -1.16
N ILE A 94 -2.37 -16.77 -1.05
CA ILE A 94 -3.51 -15.87 -0.79
C ILE A 94 -3.76 -14.86 -1.90
N GLY A 95 -2.83 -14.70 -2.84
CA GLY A 95 -3.00 -13.79 -3.95
C GLY A 95 -1.70 -13.33 -4.55
N SER A 96 -1.79 -12.48 -5.58
CA SER A 96 -0.60 -11.99 -6.27
C SER A 96 -0.77 -10.54 -6.68
N ILE A 97 0.36 -9.88 -6.95
CA ILE A 97 0.39 -8.54 -7.51
C ILE A 97 1.29 -8.57 -8.73
N SER A 98 0.75 -8.16 -9.87
CA SER A 98 1.45 -8.14 -11.14
C SER A 98 0.96 -6.96 -11.96
N ASN A 99 1.88 -6.19 -12.55
CA ASN A 99 1.55 -5.01 -13.35
C ASN A 99 0.63 -4.04 -12.60
N LEU A 100 0.90 -3.82 -11.30
CA LEU A 100 0.15 -2.92 -10.43
C LEU A 100 -1.30 -3.36 -10.19
N GLN A 101 -1.63 -4.61 -10.54
CA GLN A 101 -2.95 -5.19 -10.29
C GLN A 101 -2.87 -6.27 -9.23
N VAL A 102 -3.88 -6.31 -8.38
CA VAL A 102 -3.96 -7.24 -7.26
C VAL A 102 -4.98 -8.31 -7.58
N TYR A 103 -4.59 -9.57 -7.40
CA TYR A 103 -5.44 -10.73 -7.64
C TYR A 103 -5.58 -11.53 -6.35
N ASP A 104 -6.78 -12.03 -6.08
CA ASP A 104 -6.99 -12.92 -4.95
C ASP A 104 -6.53 -14.34 -5.31
N ARG A 105 -6.70 -15.29 -4.39
CA ARG A 105 -6.23 -16.66 -4.64
C ARG A 105 -6.97 -17.38 -5.75
N SER A 106 -8.16 -16.93 -6.11
CA SER A 106 -8.91 -17.51 -7.23
C SER A 106 -8.55 -16.90 -8.57
N GLY A 107 -7.68 -15.88 -8.57
CA GLY A 107 -7.27 -15.19 -9.78
C GLY A 107 -8.16 -14.00 -10.16
N SER A 108 -9.11 -13.63 -9.32
CA SER A 108 -9.96 -12.47 -9.56
C SER A 108 -9.21 -11.19 -9.23
N MET A 109 -9.33 -10.18 -10.08
CA MET A 109 -8.70 -8.88 -9.84
C MET A 109 -9.52 -8.12 -8.80
N ILE A 110 -8.89 -7.79 -7.67
CA ILE A 110 -9.54 -7.16 -6.53
C ILE A 110 -9.14 -5.71 -6.31
N GLY A 111 -8.12 -5.25 -7.01
CA GLY A 111 -7.67 -3.87 -6.88
C GLY A 111 -6.48 -3.58 -7.74
N ARG A 112 -6.04 -2.33 -7.70
CA ARG A 112 -4.83 -1.91 -8.41
C ARG A 112 -4.26 -0.68 -7.74
N SER A 113 -3.02 -0.35 -8.11
CA SER A 113 -2.32 0.79 -7.55
C SER A 113 -1.58 1.55 -8.63
N LYS A 114 -1.15 2.74 -8.28
CA LYS A 114 -0.29 3.57 -9.10
C LYS A 114 0.86 4.07 -8.24
N ASP A 115 2.08 3.68 -8.61
CA ASP A 115 3.32 4.12 -7.95
C ASP A 115 3.39 3.80 -6.45
N VAL A 116 2.73 2.72 -6.03
CA VAL A 116 2.82 2.23 -4.66
C VAL A 116 3.52 0.87 -4.68
N SER A 117 4.45 0.66 -3.76
CA SER A 117 5.15 -0.61 -3.63
C SER A 117 4.18 -1.77 -3.45
N ASN A 118 4.45 -2.90 -4.13
CA ASN A 118 3.58 -4.07 -4.07
C ASN A 118 3.32 -4.56 -2.64
N ASN A 119 4.34 -4.55 -1.78
CA ASN A 119 4.17 -5.04 -0.42
C ASN A 119 3.24 -4.15 0.40
N ILE A 120 3.24 -2.84 0.17
CA ILE A 120 2.31 -1.92 0.81
C ILE A 120 0.89 -2.20 0.33
N VAL A 121 0.72 -2.40 -0.97
CA VAL A 121 -0.59 -2.73 -1.57
C VAL A 121 -1.10 -4.06 -1.00
N ALA A 122 -0.21 -5.04 -0.81
CA ALA A 122 -0.56 -6.33 -0.22
C ALA A 122 -1.06 -6.19 1.22
N LEU A 123 -0.49 -5.27 1.99
CA LEU A 123 -0.94 -5.02 3.36
C LEU A 123 -2.38 -4.50 3.40
N VAL A 124 -2.81 -3.82 2.35
CA VAL A 124 -4.19 -3.33 2.23
C VAL A 124 -5.14 -4.44 1.77
N PHE A 125 -4.81 -5.09 0.66
CA PHE A 125 -5.75 -6.01 -0.02
C PHE A 125 -5.66 -7.45 0.44
N LEU A 126 -4.48 -7.95 0.73
CA LEU A 126 -4.26 -9.38 0.98
C LEU A 126 -4.17 -9.71 2.47
N TYR A 127 -3.54 -8.87 3.24
CA TYR A 127 -3.37 -9.11 4.69
C TYR A 127 -4.33 -8.31 5.56
N GLY A 128 -4.98 -7.30 4.99
CA GLY A 128 -5.96 -6.51 5.72
C GLY A 128 -5.39 -5.74 6.91
N VAL A 129 -4.12 -5.39 6.85
CA VAL A 129 -3.46 -4.64 7.92
C VAL A 129 -3.97 -3.21 7.97
N PHE A 130 -4.18 -2.60 6.81
CA PHE A 130 -4.76 -1.25 6.69
C PHE A 130 -6.10 -1.34 5.99
N ASN A 131 -7.12 -0.82 6.63
CA ASN A 131 -8.47 -0.83 6.06
C ASN A 131 -8.79 0.55 5.48
N LEU A 132 -8.94 0.61 4.16
CA LEU A 132 -9.21 1.86 3.46
C LEU A 132 -10.68 2.07 3.11
N ARG A 133 -11.51 1.10 3.36
CA ARG A 133 -12.94 1.13 2.99
C ARG A 133 -13.83 1.70 4.08
#